data_3344952d775c0b2c2bde22179e160fb5
#
_entry.id   3344952d775c0b2c2bde22179e160fb5
#
_cell.length_a   1.000
_cell.length_b   1.000
_cell.length_c   1.000
_cell.angle_alpha   90.00
_cell.angle_beta   90.00
_cell.angle_gamma   90.00
#
_symmetry.space_group_name_H-M   'P 1'
#
loop_
_entity.id
_entity.type
_entity.pdbx_description
1 polymer ?
#
loop_
_entity_poly.entity_id
_entity_poly.type
_entity_poly.pdbx_seq_one_letter_code
_entity_poly.pdbx_strand_id
1 'polypeptide(L)'
;KPKILFLADRNILVDDPKDKDFIHFGDARHKISAGDASQARDMYFGIYQALTSASEDVFRQYSPGFFDLIIIDECHRGASRDNGNWRRVLDYFSGAIHFGMTATPLREDSRDSYVYFGNPVYEYSLKQGIEDGFLAPYRVHRVITSADAAGWRPSRAEVDRFGRQIPDDEYQTKDFERVIALRARTKAIAKHLTGFLKGSDRFAKTIVFCVDQEHAAEMRQELLSLNNDLARQYPDYVCRVTSDEGEIGLNHLANFQDLDKPTPTILTTSQMLTTGVDAATVKNVVLARVVGSQPEFKQIIGRGTRLRVDYGKEFFNIIDYTGTATQHFADPDFDGFPVRVEEVAIDDEGEVITREVNEMEQPDYDPMADIDAQVEFDGEAGEIGGNDEPRVPRKYYVDGGEVEVIGHLVYDLDADGKKLQIVRYTEYSARAVRSLFPSRDVLAGKWGRPDTRAQVLHELAEHHISFDELAAATNQVDADPLDLLCHLAWNGPILTRRERAEQAKRRHHDLFSRYGEQAREILGLLIERYIERGLVQFEKPSVLFKVEPFDQFGTPSEIAAHFGGTPQLREAIGQLQSALYQ
;
A
#
# COMPACT_ATOMS: atom_id res chain seq x y z
N LYS A 1 -5.33 11.84 45.65
CA LYS A 1 -5.64 11.54 44.26
C LYS A 1 -4.71 10.43 43.81
N PRO A 2 -5.16 9.48 42.98
CA PRO A 2 -4.28 8.44 42.49
C PRO A 2 -3.18 9.04 41.62
N LYS A 3 -1.99 8.45 41.69
CA LYS A 3 -0.84 8.74 40.85
C LYS A 3 -0.71 7.69 39.78
N ILE A 4 -0.71 8.13 38.53
CA ILE A 4 -0.70 7.25 37.34
C ILE A 4 0.60 7.47 36.58
N LEU A 5 1.25 6.38 36.19
CA LEU A 5 2.40 6.41 35.30
C LEU A 5 2.02 5.71 33.97
N PHE A 6 2.18 6.41 32.85
CA PHE A 6 2.08 5.85 31.51
C PHE A 6 3.48 5.62 30.95
N LEU A 7 3.79 4.40 30.59
CA LEU A 7 5.09 3.97 30.09
C LEU A 7 4.99 3.42 28.65
N ALA A 8 5.96 3.78 27.82
CA ALA A 8 6.16 3.19 26.50
C ALA A 8 7.67 3.11 26.17
N ASP A 9 8.00 2.49 25.03
CA ASP A 9 9.38 2.32 24.57
C ASP A 9 9.92 3.52 23.76
N ARG A 10 9.02 4.38 23.24
CA ARG A 10 9.35 5.49 22.33
C ARG A 10 8.62 6.78 22.71
N ASN A 11 9.27 7.93 22.44
CA ASN A 11 8.71 9.24 22.76
C ASN A 11 7.37 9.50 22.07
N ILE A 12 7.19 9.10 20.81
CA ILE A 12 5.94 9.31 20.08
C ILE A 12 4.76 8.58 20.74
N LEU A 13 4.99 7.38 21.30
CA LEU A 13 3.98 6.61 22.04
C LEU A 13 3.65 7.19 23.42
N VAL A 14 4.43 8.17 23.87
CA VAL A 14 4.23 8.89 25.12
C VAL A 14 3.63 10.27 24.86
N ASP A 15 4.14 10.99 23.84
CA ASP A 15 3.74 12.36 23.53
C ASP A 15 2.32 12.42 22.95
N ASP A 16 1.99 11.54 22.02
CA ASP A 16 0.67 11.51 21.40
C ASP A 16 -0.45 11.26 22.42
N PRO A 17 -0.44 10.19 23.22
CA PRO A 17 -1.43 10.01 24.27
C PRO A 17 -1.48 11.20 25.23
N LYS A 18 -0.33 11.68 25.73
CA LYS A 18 -0.27 12.81 26.65
C LYS A 18 -0.98 14.04 26.08
N ASP A 19 -0.73 14.37 24.81
CA ASP A 19 -1.17 15.63 24.22
C ASP A 19 -2.51 15.55 23.49
N LYS A 20 -2.95 14.35 23.09
CA LYS A 20 -4.22 14.10 22.38
C LYS A 20 -5.26 13.43 23.29
N ASP A 21 -4.97 12.21 23.78
CA ASP A 21 -5.96 11.40 24.48
C ASP A 21 -6.23 11.89 25.92
N PHE A 22 -5.16 12.28 26.62
CA PHE A 22 -5.24 12.78 27.99
C PHE A 22 -5.27 14.32 28.07
N ILE A 23 -5.53 15.02 26.97
CA ILE A 23 -5.53 16.49 26.91
C ILE A 23 -6.49 17.12 27.93
N HIS A 24 -7.62 16.48 28.18
CA HIS A 24 -8.67 16.97 29.09
C HIS A 24 -8.25 17.02 30.57
N PHE A 25 -7.15 16.37 30.95
CA PHE A 25 -6.62 16.41 32.30
C PHE A 25 -5.71 17.62 32.56
N GLY A 26 -5.50 18.49 31.57
CA GLY A 26 -4.83 19.77 31.70
C GLY A 26 -3.47 19.65 32.41
N ASP A 27 -3.29 20.47 33.45
CA ASP A 27 -2.03 20.55 34.22
C ASP A 27 -1.73 19.35 35.12
N ALA A 28 -2.66 18.37 35.22
CA ALA A 28 -2.38 17.15 35.97
C ALA A 28 -1.31 16.28 35.31
N ARG A 29 -1.03 16.50 34.00
CA ARG A 29 -0.09 15.75 33.17
C ARG A 29 1.33 16.27 33.30
N HIS A 30 2.30 15.35 33.33
CA HIS A 30 3.72 15.65 33.33
C HIS A 30 4.52 14.63 32.54
N LYS A 31 5.38 15.08 31.62
CA LYS A 31 6.31 14.20 30.93
C LYS A 31 7.63 14.14 31.75
N ILE A 32 7.99 12.93 32.13
CA ILE A 32 9.29 12.68 32.78
C ILE A 32 10.38 12.80 31.71
N SER A 33 11.34 13.68 31.95
CA SER A 33 12.55 13.83 31.14
C SER A 33 13.77 13.50 31.99
N ALA A 34 14.93 13.28 31.36
CA ALA A 34 16.15 12.96 32.06
C ALA A 34 16.49 14.04 33.13
N GLY A 35 16.54 13.61 34.39
CA GLY A 35 16.85 14.50 35.53
C GLY A 35 15.66 15.26 36.14
N ASP A 36 14.44 15.12 35.61
CA ASP A 36 13.23 15.77 36.16
C ASP A 36 12.30 14.73 36.81
N ALA A 37 12.34 14.65 38.13
CA ALA A 37 11.48 13.81 38.96
C ALA A 37 10.45 14.66 39.75
N SER A 38 9.73 15.53 39.06
CA SER A 38 8.64 16.31 39.66
C SER A 38 7.62 15.39 40.33
N GLN A 39 7.21 15.68 41.57
CA GLN A 39 6.20 14.88 42.29
C GLN A 39 4.85 15.63 42.44
N ALA A 40 4.72 16.79 41.80
CA ALA A 40 3.60 17.71 42.01
C ALA A 40 2.36 17.39 41.13
N ARG A 41 2.46 16.41 40.23
CA ARG A 41 1.39 16.08 39.29
C ARG A 41 0.69 14.78 39.65
N ASP A 42 -0.41 14.47 38.95
CA ASP A 42 -1.19 13.25 39.17
C ASP A 42 -0.97 12.20 38.06
N MET A 43 -0.61 12.64 36.86
CA MET A 43 -0.38 11.77 35.69
C MET A 43 1.01 12.02 35.13
N TYR A 44 1.77 10.96 35.01
CA TYR A 44 3.15 10.95 34.55
C TYR A 44 3.29 10.16 33.28
N PHE A 45 4.07 10.66 32.36
CA PHE A 45 4.28 10.05 31.04
C PHE A 45 5.78 9.92 30.81
N GLY A 46 6.28 8.75 30.46
CA GLY A 46 7.71 8.57 30.25
C GLY A 46 8.06 7.34 29.41
N ILE A 47 9.26 7.38 28.86
CA ILE A 47 9.89 6.21 28.26
C ILE A 47 10.80 5.53 29.29
N TYR A 48 11.02 4.23 29.15
CA TYR A 48 11.90 3.49 30.07
C TYR A 48 13.29 4.10 30.16
N GLN A 49 13.83 4.56 29.03
CA GLN A 49 15.16 5.17 28.96
C GLN A 49 15.26 6.50 29.75
N ALA A 50 14.16 7.24 29.87
CA ALA A 50 14.14 8.47 30.66
C ALA A 50 14.13 8.17 32.18
N LEU A 51 13.55 7.03 32.56
CA LEU A 51 13.52 6.56 33.94
C LEU A 51 14.82 5.85 34.37
N THR A 52 15.54 5.25 33.39
CA THR A 52 16.78 4.49 33.64
C THR A 52 17.89 5.09 32.76
N SER A 53 18.65 6.03 33.31
CA SER A 53 19.82 6.57 32.61
C SER A 53 21.11 5.85 33.06
N ALA A 54 22.15 5.93 32.22
CA ALA A 54 23.44 5.29 32.52
C ALA A 54 24.12 5.87 33.79
N SER A 55 23.76 7.09 34.21
CA SER A 55 24.34 7.79 35.32
C SER A 55 23.46 7.81 36.58
N GLU A 56 22.13 7.69 36.43
CA GLU A 56 21.20 7.81 37.56
C GLU A 56 19.86 7.16 37.24
N ASP A 57 19.39 6.27 38.13
CA ASP A 57 18.06 5.67 38.05
C ASP A 57 17.00 6.68 38.52
N VAL A 58 16.50 7.51 37.62
CA VAL A 58 15.50 8.56 37.87
C VAL A 58 14.26 8.02 38.59
N PHE A 59 13.85 6.78 38.28
CA PHE A 59 12.71 6.15 38.96
C PHE A 59 12.90 6.03 40.49
N ARG A 60 14.13 5.96 40.98
CA ARG A 60 14.44 5.89 42.45
C ARG A 60 14.24 7.21 43.19
N GLN A 61 14.06 8.31 42.45
CA GLN A 61 13.71 9.60 43.06
C GLN A 61 12.24 9.64 43.50
N TYR A 62 11.42 8.70 43.02
CA TYR A 62 10.07 8.45 43.53
C TYR A 62 10.12 7.37 44.62
N SER A 63 9.23 7.45 45.61
CA SER A 63 9.11 6.36 46.59
C SER A 63 8.52 5.11 45.92
N PRO A 64 8.81 3.88 46.39
CA PRO A 64 8.25 2.65 45.81
C PRO A 64 6.72 2.61 45.75
N GLY A 65 6.04 3.29 46.65
CA GLY A 65 4.57 3.39 46.69
C GLY A 65 4.04 4.70 46.12
N PHE A 66 4.81 5.42 45.29
CA PHE A 66 4.38 6.71 44.75
C PHE A 66 3.27 6.57 43.68
N PHE A 67 3.33 5.56 42.84
CA PHE A 67 2.31 5.31 41.83
C PHE A 67 1.29 4.27 42.30
N ASP A 68 0.01 4.52 42.01
CA ASP A 68 -1.10 3.59 42.26
C ASP A 68 -1.37 2.71 41.06
N LEU A 69 -1.15 3.24 39.84
CA LEU A 69 -1.37 2.55 38.55
C LEU A 69 -0.24 2.84 37.57
N ILE A 70 0.27 1.82 36.93
CA ILE A 70 1.22 1.91 35.82
C ILE A 70 0.59 1.29 34.59
N ILE A 71 0.36 2.12 33.56
CA ILE A 71 -0.13 1.70 32.26
C ILE A 71 1.08 1.52 31.35
N ILE A 72 1.23 0.35 30.76
CA ILE A 72 2.36 -0.02 29.93
C ILE A 72 1.84 -0.27 28.50
N ASP A 73 2.19 0.63 27.59
CA ASP A 73 1.88 0.45 26.18
C ASP A 73 2.97 -0.37 25.47
N GLU A 74 2.57 -1.17 24.47
CA GLU A 74 3.43 -2.13 23.76
C GLU A 74 4.22 -3.03 24.74
N CYS A 75 3.53 -3.55 25.76
CA CYS A 75 4.14 -4.28 26.87
C CYS A 75 4.93 -5.54 26.43
N HIS A 76 4.70 -6.05 25.22
CA HIS A 76 5.45 -7.17 24.64
C HIS A 76 6.90 -6.80 24.31
N ARG A 77 7.22 -5.52 24.03
CA ARG A 77 8.58 -5.10 23.62
C ARG A 77 9.62 -5.14 24.74
N GLY A 78 9.16 -5.10 25.96
CA GLY A 78 10.04 -5.18 27.13
C GLY A 78 10.35 -6.59 27.60
N ALA A 79 9.56 -7.57 27.17
CA ALA A 79 9.55 -8.92 27.73
C ALA A 79 10.75 -9.79 27.33
N SER A 80 11.45 -9.48 26.25
CA SER A 80 12.47 -10.35 25.65
C SER A 80 13.83 -10.38 26.38
N ARG A 81 14.04 -9.58 27.46
CA ARG A 81 15.30 -9.59 28.22
C ARG A 81 15.03 -9.59 29.73
N ASP A 82 15.32 -10.68 30.40
CA ASP A 82 15.17 -10.88 31.86
C ASP A 82 15.85 -9.82 32.74
N ASN A 83 16.81 -9.06 32.21
CA ASN A 83 17.53 -7.98 32.89
C ASN A 83 17.24 -6.60 32.29
N GLY A 84 16.16 -6.45 31.53
CA GLY A 84 15.82 -5.18 30.87
C GLY A 84 15.50 -4.06 31.85
N ASN A 85 15.78 -2.82 31.45
CA ASN A 85 15.51 -1.61 32.24
C ASN A 85 14.04 -1.49 32.65
N TRP A 86 13.10 -1.98 31.84
CA TRP A 86 11.68 -1.96 32.14
C TRP A 86 11.33 -2.81 33.37
N ARG A 87 11.93 -4.01 33.51
CA ARG A 87 11.68 -4.92 34.64
C ARG A 87 12.11 -4.29 35.94
N ARG A 88 13.27 -3.64 35.94
CA ARG A 88 13.79 -2.92 37.15
C ARG A 88 12.84 -1.81 37.61
N VAL A 89 12.22 -1.07 36.68
CA VAL A 89 11.23 -0.03 36.97
C VAL A 89 9.96 -0.64 37.58
N LEU A 90 9.43 -1.69 36.93
CA LEU A 90 8.19 -2.32 37.40
C LEU A 90 8.37 -3.06 38.74
N ASP A 91 9.46 -3.77 38.92
CA ASP A 91 9.75 -4.44 40.19
C ASP A 91 9.92 -3.44 41.35
N TYR A 92 10.47 -2.26 41.06
CA TYR A 92 10.59 -1.19 42.06
C TYR A 92 9.23 -0.65 42.49
N PHE A 93 8.29 -0.50 41.58
CA PHE A 93 6.93 -0.06 41.87
C PHE A 93 5.93 -1.23 42.00
N SER A 94 6.37 -2.35 42.54
CA SER A 94 5.57 -3.57 42.67
C SER A 94 4.28 -3.41 43.51
N GLY A 95 4.14 -2.31 44.27
CA GLY A 95 2.91 -1.96 44.97
C GLY A 95 1.82 -1.34 44.12
N ALA A 96 2.14 -0.90 42.89
CA ALA A 96 1.18 -0.35 41.94
C ALA A 96 0.44 -1.46 41.17
N ILE A 97 -0.74 -1.15 40.67
CA ILE A 97 -1.42 -2.00 39.69
C ILE A 97 -0.71 -1.83 38.35
N HIS A 98 -0.24 -2.91 37.74
CA HIS A 98 0.39 -2.90 36.43
C HIS A 98 -0.61 -3.35 35.37
N PHE A 99 -0.89 -2.48 34.40
CA PHE A 99 -1.82 -2.70 33.31
C PHE A 99 -1.09 -2.68 31.98
N GLY A 100 -0.86 -3.82 31.38
CA GLY A 100 -0.19 -3.96 30.09
C GLY A 100 -1.17 -3.92 28.93
N MET A 101 -0.84 -3.18 27.88
CA MET A 101 -1.57 -3.15 26.61
C MET A 101 -0.64 -3.55 25.47
N THR A 102 -1.15 -4.30 24.50
CA THR A 102 -0.44 -4.63 23.27
C THR A 102 -1.41 -4.99 22.16
N ALA A 103 -1.14 -4.51 20.94
CA ALA A 103 -1.87 -4.93 19.75
C ALA A 103 -1.40 -6.31 19.25
N THR A 104 -0.28 -6.83 19.76
CA THR A 104 0.38 -8.03 19.26
C THR A 104 0.81 -8.91 20.42
N PRO A 105 -0.14 -9.60 21.08
CA PRO A 105 0.21 -10.59 22.10
C PRO A 105 0.96 -11.73 21.42
N LEU A 106 2.24 -11.88 21.75
CA LEU A 106 3.08 -12.98 21.26
C LEU A 106 2.78 -14.23 22.06
N ARG A 107 2.35 -15.31 21.41
CA ARG A 107 2.14 -16.59 22.09
C ARG A 107 3.42 -17.42 22.21
N GLU A 108 4.42 -17.18 21.37
CA GLU A 108 5.66 -17.98 21.31
C GLU A 108 6.86 -17.32 21.99
N ASP A 109 7.09 -16.01 21.79
CA ASP A 109 8.10 -15.21 22.51
C ASP A 109 7.56 -14.57 23.78
N SER A 110 6.28 -14.73 24.06
CA SER A 110 5.52 -14.05 25.10
C SER A 110 5.61 -14.75 26.46
N ARG A 111 6.48 -15.71 26.62
CA ARG A 111 6.67 -16.35 27.95
C ARG A 111 6.76 -15.28 29.03
N ASP A 112 7.43 -14.17 28.77
CA ASP A 112 7.65 -13.12 29.76
C ASP A 112 6.46 -12.18 29.95
N SER A 113 5.70 -11.80 28.90
CA SER A 113 4.50 -10.97 29.06
C SER A 113 3.39 -11.70 29.79
N TYR A 114 3.10 -12.95 29.42
CA TYR A 114 2.10 -13.77 30.10
C TYR A 114 2.55 -14.22 31.50
N VAL A 115 3.83 -14.48 31.67
CA VAL A 115 4.40 -14.77 33.01
C VAL A 115 4.30 -13.55 33.93
N TYR A 116 4.43 -12.34 33.38
CA TYR A 116 4.35 -11.13 34.18
C TYR A 116 2.92 -10.67 34.46
N PHE A 117 2.11 -10.55 33.40
CA PHE A 117 0.74 -9.98 33.49
C PHE A 117 -0.34 -11.02 33.73
N GLY A 118 -0.05 -12.31 33.51
CA GLY A 118 -1.05 -13.37 33.48
C GLY A 118 -1.84 -13.41 32.18
N ASN A 119 -2.99 -14.09 32.20
CA ASN A 119 -3.87 -14.15 31.03
C ASN A 119 -4.48 -12.77 30.74
N PRO A 120 -4.74 -12.43 29.46
CA PRO A 120 -5.40 -11.19 29.09
C PRO A 120 -6.74 -11.06 29.80
N VAL A 121 -6.99 -9.87 30.33
CA VAL A 121 -8.28 -9.52 30.95
C VAL A 121 -9.33 -9.27 29.86
N TYR A 122 -8.89 -8.79 28.70
CA TYR A 122 -9.73 -8.49 27.55
C TYR A 122 -8.93 -8.66 26.26
N GLU A 123 -9.52 -9.29 25.27
CA GLU A 123 -9.02 -9.42 23.91
C GLU A 123 -10.03 -8.82 22.94
N TYR A 124 -9.56 -8.00 22.00
CA TYR A 124 -10.37 -7.39 20.94
C TYR A 124 -9.63 -7.56 19.61
N SER A 125 -10.07 -8.53 18.83
CA SER A 125 -9.40 -8.90 17.58
C SER A 125 -9.70 -7.89 16.46
N LEU A 126 -8.86 -7.87 15.41
CA LEU A 126 -9.12 -7.09 14.20
C LEU A 126 -10.48 -7.47 13.59
N LYS A 127 -10.78 -8.77 13.56
CA LYS A 127 -12.05 -9.30 13.08
C LYS A 127 -13.24 -8.70 13.85
N GLN A 128 -13.21 -8.73 15.18
CA GLN A 128 -14.25 -8.11 16.00
C GLN A 128 -14.39 -6.62 15.72
N GLY A 129 -13.25 -5.91 15.60
CA GLY A 129 -13.27 -4.48 15.28
C GLY A 129 -13.88 -4.15 13.91
N ILE A 130 -13.73 -5.03 12.92
CA ILE A 130 -14.36 -4.92 11.61
C ILE A 130 -15.86 -5.27 11.71
N GLU A 131 -16.22 -6.37 12.38
CA GLU A 131 -17.62 -6.78 12.59
C GLU A 131 -18.42 -5.73 13.37
N ASP A 132 -17.81 -5.09 14.36
CA ASP A 132 -18.41 -4.01 15.16
C ASP A 132 -18.46 -2.67 14.42
N GLY A 133 -17.83 -2.55 13.24
CA GLY A 133 -17.80 -1.34 12.43
C GLY A 133 -16.87 -0.24 12.94
N PHE A 134 -15.90 -0.56 13.81
CA PHE A 134 -14.87 0.38 14.28
C PHE A 134 -13.63 0.40 13.41
N LEU A 135 -13.35 -0.72 12.73
CA LEU A 135 -12.17 -0.86 11.88
C LEU A 135 -12.59 -1.09 10.42
N ALA A 136 -11.80 -0.53 9.51
CA ALA A 136 -12.00 -0.69 8.08
C ALA A 136 -11.65 -2.13 7.65
N PRO A 137 -12.51 -2.80 6.89
CA PRO A 137 -12.16 -4.06 6.23
C PRO A 137 -11.02 -3.83 5.23
N TYR A 138 -10.38 -4.90 4.81
CA TYR A 138 -9.22 -4.82 3.93
C TYR A 138 -9.33 -5.76 2.73
N ARG A 139 -8.58 -5.41 1.68
CA ARG A 139 -8.36 -6.24 0.50
C ARG A 139 -6.87 -6.49 0.34
N VAL A 140 -6.49 -7.70 -0.01
CA VAL A 140 -5.09 -8.06 -0.26
C VAL A 140 -4.89 -8.24 -1.75
N HIS A 141 -3.98 -7.44 -2.31
CA HIS A 141 -3.51 -7.53 -3.68
C HIS A 141 -2.13 -8.16 -3.67
N ARG A 142 -2.03 -9.42 -4.02
CA ARG A 142 -0.74 -10.08 -4.20
C ARG A 142 -0.24 -9.86 -5.62
N VAL A 143 0.89 -9.21 -5.75
CA VAL A 143 1.51 -8.88 -7.04
C VAL A 143 2.83 -9.65 -7.14
N ILE A 144 2.97 -10.44 -8.19
CA ILE A 144 4.13 -11.30 -8.39
C ILE A 144 4.97 -10.73 -9.51
N THR A 145 6.23 -10.41 -9.23
CA THR A 145 7.18 -10.02 -10.27
C THR A 145 7.91 -11.24 -10.82
N SER A 146 8.43 -11.15 -12.04
CA SER A 146 9.21 -12.22 -12.65
C SER A 146 10.42 -12.63 -11.80
N ALA A 147 11.07 -11.66 -11.13
CA ALA A 147 12.17 -11.93 -10.22
C ALA A 147 11.73 -12.67 -8.96
N ASP A 148 10.55 -12.33 -8.41
CA ASP A 148 10.02 -13.00 -7.21
C ASP A 148 9.53 -14.43 -7.50
N ALA A 149 9.07 -14.69 -8.73
CA ALA A 149 8.57 -16.01 -9.13
C ALA A 149 9.69 -17.00 -9.49
N ALA A 150 10.71 -16.53 -10.25
CA ALA A 150 11.75 -17.38 -10.78
C ALA A 150 13.06 -17.33 -9.97
N GLY A 151 13.17 -16.41 -9.00
CA GLY A 151 14.46 -16.02 -8.43
C GLY A 151 15.27 -15.18 -9.44
N TRP A 152 16.40 -14.70 -8.99
CA TRP A 152 17.36 -13.99 -9.85
C TRP A 152 18.75 -14.59 -9.69
N ARG A 153 19.46 -14.75 -10.82
CA ARG A 153 20.83 -15.25 -10.85
C ARG A 153 21.67 -14.33 -11.73
N PRO A 154 22.88 -13.95 -11.28
CA PRO A 154 23.76 -13.13 -12.09
C PRO A 154 24.17 -13.87 -13.37
N SER A 155 24.36 -13.12 -14.44
CA SER A 155 25.04 -13.63 -15.63
C SER A 155 26.50 -13.95 -15.29
N ARG A 156 27.14 -14.77 -16.13
CA ARG A 156 28.52 -15.23 -15.86
C ARG A 156 29.49 -14.04 -15.75
N ALA A 157 30.15 -13.90 -14.60
CA ALA A 157 31.06 -12.82 -14.26
C ALA A 157 30.43 -11.42 -14.20
N GLU A 158 29.12 -11.32 -13.88
CA GLU A 158 28.45 -10.05 -13.67
C GLU A 158 29.04 -9.30 -12.48
N VAL A 159 29.20 -8.00 -12.66
CA VAL A 159 29.69 -7.10 -11.62
C VAL A 159 28.60 -6.12 -11.22
N ASP A 160 28.61 -5.73 -9.97
CA ASP A 160 27.70 -4.71 -9.47
C ASP A 160 28.12 -3.29 -9.94
N ARG A 161 27.30 -2.31 -9.61
CA ARG A 161 27.50 -0.86 -9.85
C ARG A 161 28.91 -0.37 -9.46
N PHE A 162 29.56 -1.01 -8.50
CA PHE A 162 30.88 -0.66 -8.00
C PHE A 162 32.01 -1.54 -8.57
N GLY A 163 31.71 -2.38 -9.57
CA GLY A 163 32.68 -3.28 -10.20
C GLY A 163 33.03 -4.50 -9.35
N ARG A 164 32.27 -4.82 -8.31
CA ARG A 164 32.47 -6.02 -7.48
C ARG A 164 31.76 -7.19 -8.12
N GLN A 165 32.47 -8.32 -8.24
CA GLN A 165 31.87 -9.53 -8.78
C GLN A 165 30.75 -10.03 -7.87
N ILE A 166 29.56 -10.26 -8.47
CA ILE A 166 28.42 -10.82 -7.77
C ILE A 166 28.62 -12.34 -7.68
N PRO A 167 28.44 -12.95 -6.49
CA PRO A 167 28.50 -14.40 -6.35
C PRO A 167 27.48 -15.09 -7.26
N ASP A 168 27.90 -16.21 -7.89
CA ASP A 168 27.02 -17.02 -8.76
C ASP A 168 26.11 -17.90 -7.89
N ASP A 169 25.12 -17.23 -7.27
CA ASP A 169 24.08 -17.83 -6.44
C ASP A 169 22.70 -17.50 -6.99
N GLU A 170 21.69 -18.25 -6.57
CA GLU A 170 20.28 -17.96 -6.83
C GLU A 170 19.71 -17.13 -5.70
N TYR A 171 19.32 -15.89 -6.01
CA TYR A 171 18.77 -14.95 -5.06
C TYR A 171 17.24 -14.98 -5.12
N GLN A 172 16.61 -15.16 -3.97
CA GLN A 172 15.16 -15.25 -3.81
C GLN A 172 14.57 -13.95 -3.23
N THR A 173 13.25 -13.82 -3.17
CA THR A 173 12.55 -12.65 -2.64
C THR A 173 13.08 -12.15 -1.30
N LYS A 174 13.49 -13.06 -0.40
CA LYS A 174 14.05 -12.73 0.92
C LYS A 174 15.43 -12.05 0.85
N ASP A 175 16.17 -12.27 -0.25
CA ASP A 175 17.51 -11.74 -0.47
C ASP A 175 17.47 -10.38 -1.16
N PHE A 176 16.37 -10.07 -1.87
CA PHE A 176 16.20 -8.81 -2.59
C PHE A 176 16.22 -7.64 -1.63
N GLU A 177 16.97 -6.62 -1.99
CA GLU A 177 17.23 -5.39 -1.25
C GLU A 177 17.97 -5.58 0.10
N ARG A 178 18.25 -6.83 0.48
CA ARG A 178 19.09 -7.15 1.66
C ARG A 178 20.51 -7.56 1.28
N VAL A 179 20.63 -8.52 0.38
CA VAL A 179 21.91 -9.06 -0.13
C VAL A 179 22.17 -8.52 -1.52
N ILE A 180 21.14 -8.42 -2.34
CA ILE A 180 21.23 -7.90 -3.71
C ILE A 180 20.11 -6.90 -3.97
N ALA A 181 20.46 -5.70 -4.39
CA ALA A 181 19.52 -4.65 -4.79
C ALA A 181 19.27 -4.73 -6.29
N LEU A 182 18.05 -5.04 -6.68
CA LEU A 182 17.60 -5.12 -8.08
C LEU A 182 16.81 -3.86 -8.44
N ARG A 183 17.46 -2.86 -9.04
CA ARG A 183 16.79 -1.62 -9.44
C ARG A 183 15.63 -1.87 -10.41
N ALA A 184 15.77 -2.85 -11.30
CA ALA A 184 14.69 -3.24 -12.20
C ALA A 184 13.42 -3.68 -11.46
N ARG A 185 13.57 -4.41 -10.33
CA ARG A 185 12.47 -4.83 -9.47
C ARG A 185 11.81 -3.63 -8.79
N THR A 186 12.59 -2.75 -8.18
CA THR A 186 12.08 -1.50 -7.56
C THR A 186 11.30 -0.65 -8.57
N LYS A 187 11.81 -0.53 -9.80
CA LYS A 187 11.15 0.17 -10.90
C LYS A 187 9.84 -0.50 -11.33
N ALA A 188 9.81 -1.85 -11.43
CA ALA A 188 8.60 -2.60 -11.76
C ALA A 188 7.51 -2.39 -10.69
N ILE A 189 7.87 -2.46 -9.41
CA ILE A 189 6.98 -2.18 -8.28
C ILE A 189 6.44 -0.75 -8.36
N ALA A 190 7.30 0.24 -8.55
CA ALA A 190 6.90 1.65 -8.65
C ALA A 190 5.96 1.90 -9.85
N LYS A 191 6.23 1.26 -11.00
CA LYS A 191 5.39 1.33 -12.20
C LYS A 191 3.99 0.75 -11.95
N HIS A 192 3.93 -0.45 -11.37
CA HIS A 192 2.66 -1.10 -11.02
C HIS A 192 1.87 -0.25 -10.02
N LEU A 193 2.48 0.19 -8.91
CA LEU A 193 1.82 1.03 -7.92
C LEU A 193 1.31 2.34 -8.52
N THR A 194 2.09 2.97 -9.42
CA THR A 194 1.66 4.17 -10.13
C THR A 194 0.45 3.88 -11.02
N GLY A 195 0.43 2.74 -11.73
CA GLY A 195 -0.71 2.28 -12.52
C GLY A 195 -1.96 2.08 -11.67
N PHE A 196 -1.81 1.37 -10.56
CA PHE A 196 -2.86 1.13 -9.58
C PHE A 196 -3.49 2.44 -9.06
N LEU A 197 -2.66 3.42 -8.65
CA LEU A 197 -3.15 4.71 -8.19
C LEU A 197 -3.79 5.54 -9.31
N LYS A 198 -3.29 5.47 -10.53
CA LYS A 198 -3.92 6.12 -11.69
C LYS A 198 -5.27 5.51 -12.05
N GLY A 199 -5.42 4.22 -11.84
CA GLY A 199 -6.68 3.50 -12.06
C GLY A 199 -7.72 3.70 -10.96
N SER A 200 -7.31 4.23 -9.80
CA SER A 200 -8.20 4.45 -8.65
C SER A 200 -8.21 5.93 -8.23
N ASP A 201 -7.41 6.27 -7.23
CA ASP A 201 -7.30 7.63 -6.70
C ASP A 201 -5.83 8.00 -6.54
N ARG A 202 -5.36 8.95 -7.36
CA ARG A 202 -3.97 9.42 -7.34
C ARG A 202 -3.59 10.16 -6.05
N PHE A 203 -4.58 10.58 -5.24
CA PHE A 203 -4.37 11.23 -3.95
C PHE A 203 -4.68 10.31 -2.76
N ALA A 204 -4.95 9.03 -3.01
CA ALA A 204 -5.10 8.05 -1.95
C ALA A 204 -3.83 7.95 -1.10
N LYS A 205 -3.93 8.28 0.19
CA LYS A 205 -2.80 8.21 1.12
C LYS A 205 -2.24 6.79 1.15
N THR A 206 -0.96 6.66 0.84
CA THR A 206 -0.27 5.39 0.61
C THR A 206 1.03 5.33 1.40
N ILE A 207 1.27 4.24 2.12
CA ILE A 207 2.55 3.97 2.80
C ILE A 207 3.22 2.77 2.13
N VAL A 208 4.47 2.95 1.67
CA VAL A 208 5.29 1.91 1.05
C VAL A 208 6.39 1.48 2.02
N PHE A 209 6.30 0.25 2.51
CA PHE A 209 7.30 -0.35 3.40
C PHE A 209 8.42 -0.99 2.59
N CYS A 210 9.61 -0.44 2.72
CA CYS A 210 10.85 -0.86 2.05
C CYS A 210 11.78 -1.60 3.01
N VAL A 211 12.75 -2.33 2.48
CA VAL A 211 13.69 -3.15 3.26
C VAL A 211 14.54 -2.27 4.19
N ASP A 212 15.15 -1.24 3.62
CA ASP A 212 16.01 -0.30 4.32
C ASP A 212 15.82 1.13 3.81
N GLN A 213 16.62 2.05 4.31
CA GLN A 213 16.54 3.47 3.97
C GLN A 213 16.96 3.75 2.52
N GLU A 214 17.87 2.97 2.00
CA GLU A 214 18.37 3.07 0.63
C GLU A 214 17.31 2.64 -0.37
N HIS A 215 16.68 1.49 -0.13
CA HIS A 215 15.52 1.03 -0.90
C HIS A 215 14.36 2.04 -0.84
N ALA A 216 14.10 2.65 0.33
CA ALA A 216 13.07 3.69 0.46
C ALA A 216 13.40 4.95 -0.36
N ALA A 217 14.69 5.31 -0.47
CA ALA A 217 15.13 6.44 -1.29
C ALA A 217 14.99 6.13 -2.79
N GLU A 218 15.39 4.93 -3.22
CA GLU A 218 15.26 4.49 -4.61
C GLU A 218 13.80 4.38 -5.04
N MET A 219 12.95 3.77 -4.22
CA MET A 219 11.50 3.68 -4.46
C MET A 219 10.88 5.07 -4.59
N ARG A 220 11.23 6.01 -3.71
CA ARG A 220 10.79 7.40 -3.82
C ARG A 220 11.19 8.02 -5.15
N GLN A 221 12.43 7.83 -5.59
CA GLN A 221 12.94 8.39 -6.84
C GLN A 221 12.18 7.84 -8.06
N GLU A 222 11.94 6.53 -8.11
CA GLU A 222 11.20 5.89 -9.21
C GLU A 222 9.73 6.37 -9.22
N LEU A 223 9.07 6.46 -8.05
CA LEU A 223 7.70 6.97 -7.94
C LEU A 223 7.58 8.43 -8.35
N LEU A 224 8.54 9.31 -7.98
CA LEU A 224 8.58 10.70 -8.43
C LEU A 224 8.75 10.81 -9.94
N SER A 225 9.63 10.00 -10.54
CA SER A 225 9.86 9.97 -11.97
C SER A 225 8.59 9.60 -12.75
N LEU A 226 7.87 8.57 -12.29
CA LEU A 226 6.64 8.07 -12.91
C LEU A 226 5.41 8.98 -12.70
N ASN A 227 5.45 9.85 -11.67
CA ASN A 227 4.41 10.82 -11.34
C ASN A 227 4.90 12.28 -11.49
N ASN A 228 5.79 12.54 -12.44
CA ASN A 228 6.43 13.84 -12.64
C ASN A 228 5.41 14.99 -12.86
N ASP A 229 4.25 14.71 -13.44
CA ASP A 229 3.14 15.65 -13.60
C ASP A 229 2.64 16.18 -12.24
N LEU A 230 2.39 15.28 -11.28
CA LEU A 230 1.98 15.67 -9.92
C LEU A 230 3.16 16.18 -9.09
N ALA A 231 4.35 15.61 -9.24
CA ALA A 231 5.53 16.05 -8.51
C ALA A 231 5.95 17.49 -8.83
N ARG A 232 5.69 17.98 -10.05
CA ARG A 232 5.88 19.39 -10.42
C ARG A 232 4.87 20.32 -9.77
N GLN A 233 3.63 19.87 -9.60
CA GLN A 233 2.56 20.65 -8.96
C GLN A 233 2.64 20.58 -7.43
N TYR A 234 3.01 19.42 -6.91
CA TYR A 234 3.13 19.12 -5.49
C TYR A 234 4.52 18.52 -5.22
N PRO A 235 5.53 19.34 -4.87
CA PRO A 235 6.89 18.84 -4.65
C PRO A 235 7.03 17.79 -3.56
N ASP A 236 6.07 17.74 -2.65
CA ASP A 236 5.94 16.80 -1.54
C ASP A 236 4.98 15.63 -1.83
N TYR A 237 4.60 15.40 -3.11
CA TYR A 237 3.68 14.32 -3.49
C TYR A 237 4.19 12.94 -3.03
N VAL A 238 5.49 12.66 -3.18
CA VAL A 238 6.15 11.46 -2.64
C VAL A 238 7.26 11.88 -1.70
N CYS A 239 7.15 11.52 -0.43
CA CYS A 239 8.16 11.82 0.58
C CYS A 239 8.73 10.52 1.18
N ARG A 240 10.00 10.58 1.58
CA ARG A 240 10.62 9.53 2.39
C ARG A 240 10.53 9.91 3.87
N VAL A 241 10.22 8.94 4.70
CA VAL A 241 10.18 9.10 6.16
C VAL A 241 10.96 7.95 6.79
N THR A 242 12.20 8.25 7.12
CA THR A 242 13.15 7.32 7.75
C THR A 242 13.89 8.05 8.88
N SER A 243 14.62 7.31 9.72
CA SER A 243 15.36 7.88 10.86
C SER A 243 16.40 8.93 10.45
N ASP A 244 16.96 8.83 9.24
CA ASP A 244 18.00 9.76 8.77
C ASP A 244 17.47 11.14 8.40
N GLU A 245 16.17 11.30 8.20
CA GLU A 245 15.60 12.59 7.80
C GLU A 245 15.27 13.51 8.97
N GLY A 246 15.35 13.01 10.21
CA GLY A 246 15.17 13.80 11.42
C GLY A 246 13.88 14.62 11.40
N GLU A 247 13.99 15.92 11.66
CA GLU A 247 12.83 16.85 11.71
C GLU A 247 12.09 16.99 10.38
N ILE A 248 12.77 16.86 9.23
CA ILE A 248 12.14 16.94 7.92
C ILE A 248 11.19 15.76 7.72
N GLY A 249 11.62 14.56 8.08
CA GLY A 249 10.78 13.37 8.02
C GLY A 249 9.57 13.46 8.95
N LEU A 250 9.76 14.01 10.17
CA LEU A 250 8.66 14.25 11.11
C LEU A 250 7.65 15.27 10.57
N ASN A 251 8.11 16.33 9.91
CA ASN A 251 7.24 17.33 9.29
C ASN A 251 6.45 16.72 8.11
N HIS A 252 7.09 15.87 7.29
CA HIS A 252 6.38 15.13 6.23
C HIS A 252 5.31 14.21 6.83
N LEU A 253 5.62 13.52 7.90
CA LEU A 253 4.67 12.67 8.60
C LEU A 253 3.50 13.47 9.18
N ALA A 254 3.76 14.59 9.85
CA ALA A 254 2.72 15.46 10.39
C ALA A 254 1.78 15.99 9.29
N ASN A 255 2.34 16.41 8.15
CA ASN A 255 1.55 16.83 7.00
C ASN A 255 0.76 15.67 6.36
N PHE A 256 1.31 14.46 6.34
CA PHE A 256 0.63 13.27 5.84
C PHE A 256 -0.57 12.87 6.70
N GLN A 257 -0.47 13.06 8.02
CA GLN A 257 -1.54 12.80 8.99
C GLN A 257 -2.62 13.89 9.00
N ASP A 258 -2.29 15.08 8.50
CA ASP A 258 -3.21 16.21 8.43
C ASP A 258 -4.32 15.90 7.40
N LEU A 259 -5.57 15.96 7.86
CA LEU A 259 -6.74 15.61 7.09
C LEU A 259 -7.05 16.62 5.97
N ASP A 260 -6.64 17.86 6.17
CA ASP A 260 -6.89 18.95 5.21
C ASP A 260 -5.84 19.03 4.09
N LYS A 261 -4.76 18.23 4.21
CA LYS A 261 -3.66 18.24 3.24
C LYS A 261 -3.70 17.03 2.32
N PRO A 262 -3.85 17.21 1.00
CA PRO A 262 -3.78 16.12 0.03
C PRO A 262 -2.36 15.53 -0.08
N THR A 263 -1.33 16.34 0.19
CA THR A 263 0.09 15.92 0.15
C THR A 263 0.78 16.08 1.50
N PRO A 264 1.80 15.29 1.81
CA PRO A 264 2.29 14.14 1.06
C PRO A 264 1.21 13.09 0.81
N THR A 265 1.21 12.48 -0.39
CA THR A 265 0.26 11.42 -0.75
C THR A 265 0.90 10.05 -0.56
N ILE A 266 2.15 9.88 -0.96
CA ILE A 266 2.87 8.62 -0.85
C ILE A 266 4.06 8.81 0.10
N LEU A 267 4.13 7.96 1.12
CA LEU A 267 5.31 7.87 1.99
C LEU A 267 6.07 6.58 1.71
N THR A 268 7.38 6.68 1.49
CA THR A 268 8.29 5.53 1.49
C THR A 268 9.03 5.47 2.81
N THR A 269 9.08 4.30 3.43
CA THR A 269 9.67 4.11 4.76
C THR A 269 10.34 2.74 4.88
N SER A 270 11.20 2.59 5.87
CA SER A 270 11.73 1.28 6.26
C SER A 270 11.02 0.76 7.53
N GLN A 271 11.56 1.07 8.70
CA GLN A 271 11.01 0.60 9.98
C GLN A 271 10.29 1.69 10.78
N MET A 272 10.51 2.96 10.46
CA MET A 272 10.06 4.08 11.31
C MET A 272 8.53 4.15 11.45
N LEU A 273 7.78 3.85 10.39
CA LEU A 273 6.32 3.95 10.39
C LEU A 273 5.59 2.66 10.80
N THR A 274 6.31 1.63 11.25
CA THR A 274 5.68 0.40 11.75
C THR A 274 4.89 0.65 13.04
N THR A 275 5.34 1.59 13.87
CA THR A 275 4.69 1.94 15.14
C THR A 275 4.52 3.45 15.31
N GLY A 276 3.49 3.87 16.07
CA GLY A 276 3.32 5.26 16.49
C GLY A 276 2.78 6.23 15.43
N VAL A 277 2.29 5.76 14.28
CA VAL A 277 1.71 6.62 13.24
C VAL A 277 0.20 6.46 13.23
N ASP A 278 -0.51 7.52 13.51
CA ASP A 278 -1.98 7.58 13.38
C ASP A 278 -2.35 8.36 12.12
N ALA A 279 -2.39 7.67 10.98
CA ALA A 279 -2.82 8.25 9.71
C ALA A 279 -4.19 7.65 9.31
N ALA A 280 -5.25 8.25 9.82
CA ALA A 280 -6.62 7.73 9.67
C ALA A 280 -7.09 7.59 8.21
N THR A 281 -6.52 8.37 7.29
CA THR A 281 -6.89 8.41 5.86
C THR A 281 -6.07 7.49 4.96
N VAL A 282 -5.16 6.66 5.52
CA VAL A 282 -4.37 5.70 4.71
C VAL A 282 -5.30 4.71 4.03
N LYS A 283 -5.32 4.73 2.70
CA LYS A 283 -6.09 3.81 1.86
C LYS A 283 -5.26 2.64 1.34
N ASN A 284 -3.94 2.79 1.23
CA ASN A 284 -3.07 1.74 0.71
C ASN A 284 -1.86 1.51 1.62
N VAL A 285 -1.64 0.26 1.99
CA VAL A 285 -0.46 -0.25 2.69
C VAL A 285 0.28 -1.15 1.73
N VAL A 286 1.52 -0.79 1.37
CA VAL A 286 2.30 -1.46 0.33
C VAL A 286 3.49 -2.17 0.95
N LEU A 287 3.60 -3.48 0.72
CA LEU A 287 4.70 -4.31 1.20
C LEU A 287 5.69 -4.57 0.06
N ALA A 288 6.75 -3.77 0.00
CA ALA A 288 7.87 -3.96 -0.93
C ALA A 288 9.04 -4.73 -0.28
N ARG A 289 8.86 -5.19 0.95
CA ARG A 289 9.79 -6.01 1.72
C ARG A 289 9.11 -7.22 2.34
N VAL A 290 9.88 -8.26 2.58
CA VAL A 290 9.43 -9.40 3.39
C VAL A 290 9.25 -8.94 4.84
N VAL A 291 8.12 -9.29 5.44
CA VAL A 291 7.81 -9.06 6.84
C VAL A 291 8.03 -10.37 7.59
N GLY A 292 9.03 -10.39 8.47
CA GLY A 292 9.52 -11.63 9.07
C GLY A 292 8.72 -12.11 10.28
N SER A 293 7.82 -11.30 10.83
CA SER A 293 7.05 -11.69 12.01
C SER A 293 5.61 -11.22 11.95
N GLN A 294 4.72 -12.00 12.54
CA GLN A 294 3.30 -11.67 12.64
C GLN A 294 3.02 -10.39 13.43
N PRO A 295 3.71 -10.10 14.56
CA PRO A 295 3.55 -8.84 15.25
C PRO A 295 3.89 -7.63 14.38
N GLU A 296 4.99 -7.69 13.65
CA GLU A 296 5.38 -6.63 12.72
C GLU A 296 4.34 -6.45 11.61
N PHE A 297 3.86 -7.56 11.05
CA PHE A 297 2.80 -7.54 10.05
C PHE A 297 1.53 -6.85 10.59
N LYS A 298 1.05 -7.25 11.78
CA LYS A 298 -0.12 -6.64 12.44
C LYS A 298 0.07 -5.13 12.67
N GLN A 299 1.27 -4.70 13.06
CA GLN A 299 1.59 -3.27 13.23
C GLN A 299 1.56 -2.50 11.91
N ILE A 300 2.08 -3.10 10.84
CA ILE A 300 2.07 -2.51 9.50
C ILE A 300 0.64 -2.35 8.98
N ILE A 301 -0.17 -3.41 8.98
CA ILE A 301 -1.55 -3.35 8.49
C ILE A 301 -2.43 -2.47 9.37
N GLY A 302 -2.15 -2.39 10.67
CA GLY A 302 -2.82 -1.49 11.60
C GLY A 302 -2.80 -0.02 11.17
N ARG A 303 -1.85 0.37 10.29
CA ARG A 303 -1.81 1.72 9.71
C ARG A 303 -3.00 2.01 8.78
N GLY A 304 -3.60 0.97 8.19
CA GLY A 304 -4.76 1.09 7.31
C GLY A 304 -6.12 0.90 7.99
N THR A 305 -6.17 0.38 9.19
CA THR A 305 -7.42 -0.12 9.80
C THR A 305 -8.42 0.94 10.26
N ARG A 306 -8.05 2.21 10.33
CA ARG A 306 -8.98 3.28 10.73
C ARG A 306 -10.09 3.47 9.70
N LEU A 307 -11.35 3.39 10.14
CA LEU A 307 -12.52 3.70 9.31
C LEU A 307 -12.73 5.22 9.25
N ARG A 308 -12.91 5.78 8.05
CA ARG A 308 -13.15 7.21 7.82
C ARG A 308 -14.09 7.40 6.63
N VAL A 309 -15.36 7.06 6.85
CA VAL A 309 -16.43 7.16 5.84
C VAL A 309 -16.59 8.61 5.33
N ASP A 310 -16.38 9.59 6.20
CA ASP A 310 -16.39 11.01 5.88
C ASP A 310 -15.30 11.44 4.86
N TYR A 311 -14.23 10.63 4.70
CA TYR A 311 -13.18 10.79 3.69
C TYR A 311 -13.25 9.73 2.57
N GLY A 312 -14.38 9.05 2.41
CA GLY A 312 -14.56 7.98 1.43
C GLY A 312 -13.62 6.80 1.67
N LYS A 313 -13.31 6.52 2.94
CA LYS A 313 -12.49 5.37 3.32
C LYS A 313 -13.34 4.38 4.09
N GLU A 314 -13.95 3.46 3.35
CA GLU A 314 -14.76 2.35 3.88
C GLU A 314 -13.94 1.07 4.02
N PHE A 315 -12.84 0.95 3.29
CA PHE A 315 -11.88 -0.16 3.32
C PHE A 315 -10.47 0.36 3.03
N PHE A 316 -9.47 -0.52 3.14
CA PHE A 316 -8.12 -0.21 2.68
C PHE A 316 -7.51 -1.40 1.92
N ASN A 317 -6.47 -1.13 1.14
CA ASN A 317 -5.77 -2.13 0.38
C ASN A 317 -4.43 -2.47 1.01
N ILE A 318 -4.08 -3.73 0.98
CA ILE A 318 -2.75 -4.26 1.24
C ILE A 318 -2.20 -4.73 -0.10
N ILE A 319 -1.18 -4.04 -0.62
CA ILE A 319 -0.54 -4.39 -1.89
C ILE A 319 0.77 -5.09 -1.55
N ASP A 320 0.81 -6.39 -1.76
CA ASP A 320 1.91 -7.26 -1.34
C ASP A 320 2.71 -7.77 -2.54
N TYR A 321 3.96 -7.29 -2.65
CA TYR A 321 4.93 -7.72 -3.68
C TYR A 321 5.82 -8.87 -3.21
N THR A 322 5.66 -9.35 -1.99
CA THR A 322 6.58 -10.33 -1.39
C THR A 322 5.90 -11.66 -1.02
N GLY A 323 4.57 -11.70 -1.07
CA GLY A 323 3.78 -12.85 -0.63
C GLY A 323 3.67 -13.01 0.90
N THR A 324 4.23 -12.07 1.65
CA THR A 324 4.27 -12.14 3.12
C THR A 324 2.89 -12.00 3.75
N ALA A 325 2.03 -11.14 3.19
CA ALA A 325 0.67 -10.95 3.69
C ALA A 325 -0.12 -12.26 3.69
N THR A 326 -0.01 -13.06 2.61
CA THR A 326 -0.72 -14.33 2.49
C THR A 326 -0.31 -15.33 3.57
N GLN A 327 0.98 -15.35 3.92
CA GLN A 327 1.50 -16.24 4.96
C GLN A 327 1.00 -15.84 6.36
N HIS A 328 0.96 -14.55 6.66
CA HIS A 328 0.54 -14.04 7.97
C HIS A 328 -0.97 -14.00 8.17
N PHE A 329 -1.76 -13.97 7.09
CA PHE A 329 -3.22 -14.13 7.15
C PHE A 329 -3.66 -15.57 7.38
N ALA A 330 -2.76 -16.53 7.42
CA ALA A 330 -3.06 -17.91 7.77
C ALA A 330 -3.23 -18.14 9.29
N ASP A 331 -3.23 -17.09 10.11
CA ASP A 331 -3.53 -17.20 11.56
C ASP A 331 -5.03 -17.33 11.79
N PRO A 332 -5.53 -18.48 12.25
CA PRO A 332 -6.96 -18.72 12.49
C PRO A 332 -7.59 -17.75 13.51
N ASP A 333 -6.80 -17.25 14.44
CA ASP A 333 -7.25 -16.30 15.47
C ASP A 333 -7.43 -14.88 14.92
N PHE A 334 -6.79 -14.59 13.78
CA PHE A 334 -6.84 -13.29 13.14
C PHE A 334 -7.84 -13.24 11.97
N ASP A 335 -7.86 -14.29 11.13
CA ASP A 335 -8.56 -14.31 9.84
C ASP A 335 -9.68 -15.37 9.74
N GLY A 336 -9.73 -16.31 10.68
CA GLY A 336 -10.45 -17.55 10.46
C GLY A 336 -9.65 -18.55 9.60
N PHE A 337 -10.16 -19.74 9.34
CA PHE A 337 -9.44 -20.83 8.68
C PHE A 337 -9.02 -20.49 7.24
N PRO A 338 -7.79 -20.90 6.82
CA PRO A 338 -7.29 -20.63 5.47
C PRO A 338 -8.11 -21.34 4.40
N VAL A 339 -8.32 -20.66 3.30
CA VAL A 339 -8.97 -21.19 2.11
C VAL A 339 -7.91 -21.79 1.18
N ARG A 340 -8.32 -22.85 0.47
CA ARG A 340 -7.61 -23.57 -0.57
C ARG A 340 -6.78 -22.63 -1.49
N VAL A 341 -5.48 -22.89 -1.58
CA VAL A 341 -4.57 -22.20 -2.49
C VAL A 341 -4.53 -22.98 -3.81
N GLU A 342 -4.99 -22.38 -4.89
CA GLU A 342 -4.88 -22.94 -6.23
C GLU A 342 -3.77 -22.20 -6.97
N GLU A 343 -2.62 -22.85 -7.20
CA GLU A 343 -1.56 -22.35 -8.05
C GLU A 343 -1.77 -22.85 -9.49
N VAL A 344 -1.87 -21.93 -10.43
CA VAL A 344 -2.03 -22.24 -11.84
C VAL A 344 -0.82 -21.70 -12.58
N ALA A 345 0.02 -22.58 -13.12
CA ALA A 345 1.07 -22.19 -14.06
C ALA A 345 0.50 -22.16 -15.48
N ILE A 346 0.77 -21.09 -16.19
CA ILE A 346 0.31 -20.83 -17.56
C ILE A 346 1.55 -20.71 -18.46
N ASP A 347 1.54 -21.30 -19.67
CA ASP A 347 2.59 -21.13 -20.65
C ASP A 347 2.52 -19.78 -21.38
N ASP A 348 3.52 -19.50 -22.22
CA ASP A 348 3.62 -18.25 -23.00
C ASP A 348 2.46 -18.06 -24.02
N GLU A 349 1.63 -19.08 -24.23
CA GLU A 349 0.45 -19.07 -25.09
C GLU A 349 -0.85 -18.93 -24.30
N GLY A 350 -0.78 -18.90 -22.96
CA GLY A 350 -1.92 -18.69 -22.06
C GLY A 350 -2.69 -19.98 -21.72
N GLU A 351 -2.15 -21.16 -22.08
CA GLU A 351 -2.71 -22.46 -21.72
C GLU A 351 -2.21 -22.93 -20.35
N VAL A 352 -3.09 -23.57 -19.58
CA VAL A 352 -2.78 -24.07 -18.24
C VAL A 352 -1.89 -25.30 -18.33
N ILE A 353 -0.60 -25.17 -17.95
CA ILE A 353 0.36 -26.28 -17.97
C ILE A 353 0.19 -27.19 -16.76
N THR A 354 -0.04 -26.64 -15.59
CA THR A 354 -0.25 -27.40 -14.34
C THR A 354 -1.29 -26.70 -13.47
N ARG A 355 -2.16 -27.53 -12.92
CA ARG A 355 -3.14 -27.13 -11.91
C ARG A 355 -2.84 -27.94 -10.66
N GLU A 356 -2.08 -27.38 -9.75
CA GLU A 356 -1.90 -27.98 -8.43
C GLU A 356 -2.94 -27.41 -7.48
N VAL A 357 -3.79 -28.30 -7.00
CA VAL A 357 -4.74 -28.00 -5.94
C VAL A 357 -4.13 -28.54 -4.67
N ASN A 358 -3.48 -27.69 -3.92
CA ASN A 358 -3.02 -28.02 -2.59
C ASN A 358 -4.19 -27.86 -1.62
N GLU A 359 -4.87 -28.94 -1.30
CA GLU A 359 -5.63 -29.03 -0.05
C GLU A 359 -4.57 -29.11 1.05
N MET A 360 -4.37 -28.01 1.76
CA MET A 360 -3.52 -28.04 2.95
C MET A 360 -4.23 -28.89 4.01
N GLU A 361 -3.82 -30.15 4.12
CA GLU A 361 -3.85 -30.82 5.42
C GLU A 361 -3.10 -29.92 6.39
N GLN A 362 -3.65 -29.72 7.58
CA GLN A 362 -2.98 -28.94 8.63
C GLN A 362 -1.52 -29.39 8.70
N PRO A 363 -0.52 -28.53 8.48
CA PRO A 363 0.83 -28.92 8.79
C PRO A 363 0.85 -29.20 10.28
N ASP A 364 1.33 -30.38 10.67
CA ASP A 364 1.80 -30.59 12.02
C ASP A 364 2.82 -29.49 12.30
N TYR A 365 2.37 -28.47 13.01
CA TYR A 365 3.19 -27.35 13.40
C TYR A 365 4.26 -27.85 14.35
N ASP A 366 5.50 -27.93 13.86
CA ASP A 366 6.66 -28.18 14.70
C ASP A 366 7.20 -26.84 15.19
N PRO A 367 6.97 -26.49 16.47
CA PRO A 367 7.43 -25.22 17.04
C PRO A 367 8.95 -25.06 17.07
N MET A 368 9.70 -26.13 16.78
CA MET A 368 11.16 -26.14 16.85
C MET A 368 11.85 -25.88 15.49
N ALA A 369 11.11 -25.95 14.37
CA ALA A 369 11.70 -25.75 13.05
C ALA A 369 11.98 -24.26 12.73
N ASP A 370 11.30 -23.33 13.42
CA ASP A 370 11.47 -21.88 13.20
C ASP A 370 12.58 -21.23 14.06
N ILE A 371 13.19 -21.98 14.98
CA ILE A 371 14.24 -21.42 15.87
C ILE A 371 15.56 -21.17 15.13
N ASP A 372 15.82 -21.89 14.04
CA ASP A 372 17.04 -21.69 13.25
C ASP A 372 16.95 -20.53 12.21
N ALA A 373 15.78 -19.91 12.06
CA ALA A 373 15.58 -18.79 11.15
C ALA A 373 15.67 -17.40 11.82
N GLN A 374 15.81 -17.33 13.13
CA GLN A 374 16.07 -16.09 13.86
C GLN A 374 17.56 -15.74 13.79
N VAL A 375 18.00 -15.20 12.66
CA VAL A 375 19.26 -14.46 12.64
C VAL A 375 19.03 -13.17 13.40
N GLU A 376 19.53 -13.15 14.62
CA GLU A 376 19.64 -11.99 15.49
C GLU A 376 20.16 -10.76 14.73
N PHE A 377 19.34 -9.73 14.64
CA PHE A 377 19.76 -8.41 14.23
C PHE A 377 19.77 -7.50 15.45
N ASP A 378 20.68 -7.78 16.38
CA ASP A 378 21.06 -6.86 17.44
C ASP A 378 22.21 -5.98 16.97
N GLY A 379 21.86 -4.76 16.58
CA GLY A 379 22.82 -3.68 16.42
C GLY A 379 23.19 -3.13 17.79
N GLU A 380 24.00 -3.83 18.56
CA GLU A 380 24.76 -3.26 19.64
C GLU A 380 26.25 -3.53 19.43
N ALA A 381 27.00 -2.45 19.32
CA ALA A 381 28.45 -2.47 19.43
C ALA A 381 28.83 -2.94 20.86
N GLY A 382 29.06 -4.23 20.99
CA GLY A 382 29.78 -4.81 22.13
C GLY A 382 31.23 -4.94 21.75
N GLU A 383 32.11 -4.17 22.40
CA GLU A 383 33.55 -4.36 22.34
C GLU A 383 33.92 -5.78 22.80
N ILE A 384 34.29 -6.64 21.86
CA ILE A 384 35.08 -7.83 22.15
C ILE A 384 36.37 -7.73 21.32
N GLY A 385 37.47 -7.54 22.03
CA GLY A 385 38.78 -7.53 21.45
C GLY A 385 39.11 -8.89 20.80
N GLY A 386 39.29 -8.87 19.51
CA GLY A 386 39.80 -9.93 18.68
C GLY A 386 39.88 -9.40 17.25
N ASN A 387 41.09 -9.46 16.64
CA ASN A 387 41.37 -9.02 15.29
C ASN A 387 40.63 -9.86 14.24
N ASP A 388 39.33 -9.63 14.09
CA ASP A 388 38.56 -9.97 12.92
C ASP A 388 37.76 -8.73 12.53
N GLU A 389 38.07 -8.18 11.35
CA GLU A 389 37.28 -7.08 10.78
C GLU A 389 35.80 -7.51 10.73
N PRO A 390 34.85 -6.69 11.21
CA PRO A 390 33.44 -7.01 11.10
C PRO A 390 33.10 -7.13 9.61
N ARG A 391 32.73 -8.31 9.15
CA ARG A 391 32.19 -8.53 7.82
C ARG A 391 30.81 -7.87 7.78
N VAL A 392 30.77 -6.59 7.41
CA VAL A 392 29.53 -5.95 6.97
C VAL A 392 28.98 -6.77 5.82
N PRO A 393 27.72 -7.23 5.87
CA PRO A 393 27.11 -7.94 4.75
C PRO A 393 27.24 -7.06 3.51
N ARG A 394 27.98 -7.52 2.50
CA ARG A 394 28.21 -6.74 1.28
C ARG A 394 26.95 -6.83 0.43
N LYS A 395 26.13 -5.80 0.42
CA LYS A 395 25.00 -5.65 -0.51
C LYS A 395 25.55 -5.39 -1.92
N TYR A 396 25.05 -6.12 -2.91
CA TYR A 396 25.39 -5.95 -4.32
C TYR A 396 24.29 -5.16 -5.03
N TYR A 397 24.64 -4.32 -6.00
CA TYR A 397 23.72 -3.41 -6.68
C TYR A 397 23.70 -3.70 -8.18
N VAL A 398 22.55 -4.09 -8.70
CA VAL A 398 22.32 -4.40 -10.12
C VAL A 398 21.43 -3.32 -10.72
N ASP A 399 22.00 -2.53 -11.63
CA ASP A 399 21.29 -1.42 -12.30
C ASP A 399 20.61 -1.86 -13.61
N GLY A 400 21.02 -2.98 -14.17
CA GLY A 400 20.51 -3.53 -15.44
C GLY A 400 19.43 -4.58 -15.25
N GLY A 401 18.91 -5.09 -16.38
CA GLY A 401 17.90 -6.13 -16.44
C GLY A 401 16.49 -5.59 -16.58
N GLU A 402 15.57 -6.50 -16.86
CA GLU A 402 14.13 -6.23 -16.92
C GLU A 402 13.44 -7.11 -15.88
N VAL A 403 12.47 -6.52 -15.18
CA VAL A 403 11.59 -7.22 -14.25
C VAL A 403 10.16 -6.78 -14.55
N GLU A 404 9.29 -7.74 -14.77
CA GLU A 404 7.89 -7.53 -15.11
C GLU A 404 6.98 -8.02 -13.98
N VAL A 405 5.77 -7.46 -13.91
CA VAL A 405 4.69 -8.00 -13.06
C VAL A 405 3.98 -9.08 -13.85
N ILE A 406 4.10 -10.33 -13.41
CA ILE A 406 3.56 -11.51 -14.10
C ILE A 406 2.24 -12.01 -13.52
N GLY A 407 1.85 -11.51 -12.35
CA GLY A 407 0.60 -11.90 -11.71
C GLY A 407 0.08 -10.84 -10.76
N HIS A 408 -1.24 -10.67 -10.74
CA HIS A 408 -1.95 -9.84 -9.79
C HIS A 408 -3.16 -10.64 -9.27
N LEU A 409 -3.17 -10.94 -7.98
CA LEU A 409 -4.22 -11.68 -7.29
C LEU A 409 -4.87 -10.77 -6.26
N VAL A 410 -6.19 -10.84 -6.14
CA VAL A 410 -6.94 -10.09 -5.14
C VAL A 410 -7.55 -11.05 -4.13
N TYR A 411 -7.37 -10.77 -2.86
CA TYR A 411 -7.96 -11.49 -1.76
C TYR A 411 -9.04 -10.61 -1.16
N ASP A 412 -10.27 -11.07 -1.20
CA ASP A 412 -11.43 -10.35 -0.69
C ASP A 412 -12.13 -11.18 0.38
N LEU A 413 -12.71 -10.52 1.38
CA LEU A 413 -13.57 -11.20 2.36
C LEU A 413 -14.86 -11.63 1.67
N ASP A 414 -15.43 -12.79 2.10
CA ASP A 414 -16.76 -13.18 1.62
C ASP A 414 -17.83 -12.18 2.12
N ALA A 415 -19.04 -12.29 1.58
CA ALA A 415 -20.16 -11.42 1.93
C ALA A 415 -20.49 -11.40 3.44
N ASP A 416 -20.07 -12.46 4.16
CA ASP A 416 -20.25 -12.59 5.60
C ASP A 416 -19.02 -12.13 6.40
N GLY A 417 -17.94 -11.68 5.72
CA GLY A 417 -16.67 -11.29 6.34
C GLY A 417 -15.89 -12.44 6.99
N LYS A 418 -16.21 -13.69 6.67
CA LYS A 418 -15.72 -14.87 7.40
C LYS A 418 -14.60 -15.64 6.70
N LYS A 419 -14.43 -15.45 5.39
CA LYS A 419 -13.41 -16.18 4.60
C LYS A 419 -12.71 -15.25 3.63
N LEU A 420 -11.40 -15.33 3.62
CA LEU A 420 -10.59 -14.73 2.57
C LEU A 420 -10.71 -15.59 1.31
N GLN A 421 -11.19 -15.04 0.20
CA GLN A 421 -11.24 -15.72 -1.09
C GLN A 421 -10.13 -15.19 -1.99
N ILE A 422 -9.36 -16.09 -2.59
CA ILE A 422 -8.40 -15.74 -3.62
C ILE A 422 -9.15 -15.62 -4.93
N VAL A 423 -9.10 -14.43 -5.52
CA VAL A 423 -9.72 -14.15 -6.81
C VAL A 423 -8.67 -13.54 -7.71
N ARG A 424 -8.55 -14.04 -8.93
CA ARG A 424 -7.74 -13.33 -9.93
C ARG A 424 -8.28 -11.93 -10.10
N TYR A 425 -7.41 -10.95 -10.30
CA TYR A 425 -7.82 -9.57 -10.51
C TYR A 425 -8.88 -9.44 -11.62
N THR A 426 -8.74 -10.23 -12.69
CA THR A 426 -9.73 -10.33 -13.77
C THR A 426 -11.08 -10.87 -13.31
N GLU A 427 -11.12 -11.87 -12.45
CA GLU A 427 -12.35 -12.44 -11.90
C GLU A 427 -13.00 -11.51 -10.87
N TYR A 428 -12.19 -10.87 -10.03
CA TYR A 428 -12.63 -9.82 -9.12
C TYR A 428 -13.28 -8.68 -9.91
N SER A 429 -12.58 -8.16 -10.91
CA SER A 429 -13.08 -7.09 -11.78
C SER A 429 -14.36 -7.50 -12.52
N ALA A 430 -14.41 -8.74 -13.01
CA ALA A 430 -15.61 -9.28 -13.66
C ALA A 430 -16.82 -9.34 -12.70
N ARG A 431 -16.62 -9.72 -11.44
CA ARG A 431 -17.69 -9.74 -10.42
C ARG A 431 -18.13 -8.33 -10.06
N ALA A 432 -17.18 -7.42 -9.81
CA ALA A 432 -17.47 -6.03 -9.50
C ALA A 432 -18.25 -5.35 -10.64
N VAL A 433 -17.84 -5.53 -11.90
CA VAL A 433 -18.57 -4.99 -13.05
C VAL A 433 -19.99 -5.54 -13.14
N ARG A 434 -20.20 -6.84 -12.90
CA ARG A 434 -21.55 -7.44 -12.89
C ARG A 434 -22.41 -6.96 -11.72
N SER A 435 -21.83 -6.63 -10.58
CA SER A 435 -22.58 -6.07 -9.45
C SER A 435 -23.00 -4.62 -9.69
N LEU A 436 -22.15 -3.83 -10.34
CA LEU A 436 -22.41 -2.42 -10.66
C LEU A 436 -23.38 -2.27 -11.86
N PHE A 437 -23.29 -3.17 -12.84
CA PHE A 437 -24.05 -3.08 -14.07
C PHE A 437 -24.79 -4.39 -14.34
N PRO A 438 -26.14 -4.35 -14.43
CA PRO A 438 -26.95 -5.57 -14.58
C PRO A 438 -26.78 -6.26 -15.94
N SER A 439 -26.29 -5.56 -16.97
CA SER A 439 -26.03 -6.14 -18.29
C SER A 439 -25.01 -5.32 -19.08
N ARG A 440 -24.44 -5.96 -20.12
CA ARG A 440 -23.57 -5.33 -21.11
C ARG A 440 -24.21 -4.08 -21.74
N ASP A 441 -25.49 -4.17 -22.10
CA ASP A 441 -26.19 -3.07 -22.78
C ASP A 441 -26.35 -1.85 -21.89
N VAL A 442 -26.58 -2.06 -20.57
CA VAL A 442 -26.65 -0.97 -19.60
C VAL A 442 -25.28 -0.30 -19.44
N LEU A 443 -24.20 -1.08 -19.35
CA LEU A 443 -22.85 -0.54 -19.28
C LEU A 443 -22.52 0.24 -20.57
N ALA A 444 -22.73 -0.36 -21.74
CA ALA A 444 -22.47 0.29 -23.03
C ALA A 444 -23.29 1.57 -23.23
N GLY A 445 -24.56 1.57 -22.82
CA GLY A 445 -25.43 2.74 -22.89
C GLY A 445 -24.97 3.89 -21.98
N LYS A 446 -24.47 3.58 -20.79
CA LYS A 446 -23.86 4.57 -19.88
C LYS A 446 -22.49 5.04 -20.40
N TRP A 447 -21.68 4.14 -20.96
CA TRP A 447 -20.35 4.45 -21.48
C TRP A 447 -20.36 5.36 -22.70
N GLY A 448 -21.32 5.19 -23.60
CA GLY A 448 -21.47 5.98 -24.81
C GLY A 448 -21.79 7.47 -24.58
N ARG A 449 -22.18 7.87 -23.37
CA ARG A 449 -22.52 9.25 -23.03
C ARG A 449 -21.49 9.85 -22.09
N PRO A 450 -20.95 11.05 -22.38
CA PRO A 450 -19.92 11.67 -21.56
C PRO A 450 -20.30 11.81 -20.07
N ASP A 451 -21.53 12.28 -19.79
CA ASP A 451 -21.99 12.56 -18.42
C ASP A 451 -22.10 11.28 -17.59
N THR A 452 -22.65 10.21 -18.16
CA THR A 452 -22.81 8.92 -17.47
C THR A 452 -21.53 8.11 -17.45
N ARG A 453 -20.62 8.31 -18.41
CA ARG A 453 -19.30 7.69 -18.42
C ARG A 453 -18.45 8.12 -17.23
N ALA A 454 -18.49 9.40 -16.89
CA ALA A 454 -17.77 9.90 -15.71
C ALA A 454 -18.21 9.17 -14.43
N GLN A 455 -19.50 8.87 -14.30
CA GLN A 455 -20.02 8.08 -13.18
C GLN A 455 -19.54 6.63 -13.23
N VAL A 456 -19.56 5.99 -14.42
CA VAL A 456 -19.03 4.62 -14.60
C VAL A 456 -17.56 4.54 -14.23
N LEU A 457 -16.75 5.52 -14.67
CA LEU A 457 -15.33 5.57 -14.33
C LEU A 457 -15.11 5.75 -12.82
N HIS A 458 -15.93 6.56 -12.17
CA HIS A 458 -15.88 6.74 -10.73
C HIS A 458 -16.27 5.46 -9.98
N GLU A 459 -17.40 4.82 -10.34
CA GLU A 459 -17.83 3.54 -9.77
C GLU A 459 -16.77 2.43 -9.95
N LEU A 460 -16.10 2.37 -11.11
CA LEU A 460 -15.01 1.42 -11.34
C LEU A 460 -13.77 1.75 -10.50
N ALA A 461 -13.42 3.03 -10.37
CA ALA A 461 -12.30 3.49 -9.59
C ALA A 461 -12.49 3.19 -8.08
N GLU A 462 -13.70 3.35 -7.55
CA GLU A 462 -14.03 2.96 -6.17
C GLU A 462 -13.81 1.45 -5.91
N HIS A 463 -13.96 0.63 -6.96
CA HIS A 463 -13.64 -0.79 -6.93
C HIS A 463 -12.20 -1.12 -7.36
N HIS A 464 -11.32 -0.12 -7.48
CA HIS A 464 -9.92 -0.27 -7.89
C HIS A 464 -9.74 -1.07 -9.19
N ILE A 465 -10.63 -0.84 -10.16
CA ILE A 465 -10.54 -1.44 -11.49
C ILE A 465 -9.74 -0.50 -12.40
N SER A 466 -8.52 -0.92 -12.74
CA SER A 466 -7.63 -0.23 -13.67
C SER A 466 -7.65 -0.89 -15.02
N PHE A 467 -7.88 -0.10 -16.08
CA PHE A 467 -7.88 -0.62 -17.45
C PHE A 467 -6.50 -1.07 -17.90
N ASP A 468 -5.45 -0.37 -17.51
CA ASP A 468 -4.07 -0.71 -17.88
C ASP A 468 -3.65 -2.04 -17.25
N GLU A 469 -4.06 -2.29 -16.00
CA GLU A 469 -3.82 -3.55 -15.32
C GLU A 469 -4.66 -4.70 -15.91
N LEU A 470 -5.93 -4.43 -16.26
CA LEU A 470 -6.77 -5.43 -16.92
C LEU A 470 -6.24 -5.78 -18.30
N ALA A 471 -5.80 -4.77 -19.08
CA ALA A 471 -5.20 -4.97 -20.38
C ALA A 471 -3.91 -5.79 -20.30
N ALA A 472 -3.08 -5.52 -19.30
CA ALA A 472 -1.87 -6.31 -19.03
C ALA A 472 -2.22 -7.75 -18.58
N ALA A 473 -3.15 -7.91 -17.62
CA ALA A 473 -3.55 -9.21 -17.10
C ALA A 473 -4.26 -10.12 -18.13
N THR A 474 -4.81 -9.52 -19.19
CA THR A 474 -5.47 -10.23 -20.28
C THR A 474 -4.64 -10.29 -21.57
N ASN A 475 -3.43 -9.74 -21.55
CA ASN A 475 -2.56 -9.56 -22.73
C ASN A 475 -3.27 -8.84 -23.90
N GLN A 476 -4.10 -7.83 -23.61
CA GLN A 476 -4.95 -7.12 -24.56
C GLN A 476 -4.70 -5.60 -24.52
N VAL A 477 -3.45 -5.18 -24.72
CA VAL A 477 -3.00 -3.79 -24.52
C VAL A 477 -3.70 -2.78 -25.44
N ASP A 478 -4.11 -3.22 -26.65
CA ASP A 478 -4.79 -2.40 -27.65
C ASP A 478 -6.32 -2.46 -27.57
N ALA A 479 -6.86 -3.23 -26.63
CA ALA A 479 -8.31 -3.35 -26.46
C ALA A 479 -8.95 -2.01 -26.05
N ASP A 480 -10.20 -1.81 -26.51
CA ASP A 480 -11.00 -0.72 -25.97
C ASP A 480 -11.43 -1.05 -24.53
N PRO A 481 -11.35 -0.10 -23.59
CA PRO A 481 -11.71 -0.34 -22.20
C PRO A 481 -13.11 -0.91 -21.98
N LEU A 482 -14.11 -0.47 -22.74
CA LEU A 482 -15.48 -1.01 -22.65
C LEU A 482 -15.52 -2.48 -23.07
N ASP A 483 -14.85 -2.82 -24.18
CA ASP A 483 -14.85 -4.20 -24.67
C ASP A 483 -14.13 -5.13 -23.71
N LEU A 484 -13.06 -4.66 -23.11
CA LEU A 484 -12.33 -5.39 -22.08
C LEU A 484 -13.23 -5.69 -20.88
N LEU A 485 -13.94 -4.69 -20.35
CA LEU A 485 -14.93 -4.90 -19.28
C LEU A 485 -16.05 -5.84 -19.68
N CYS A 486 -16.60 -5.67 -20.88
CA CYS A 486 -17.66 -6.52 -21.39
C CYS A 486 -17.20 -7.97 -21.62
N HIS A 487 -15.97 -8.15 -22.05
CA HIS A 487 -15.37 -9.47 -22.18
C HIS A 487 -15.25 -10.16 -20.82
N LEU A 488 -14.66 -9.50 -19.86
CA LEU A 488 -14.44 -10.05 -18.52
C LEU A 488 -15.78 -10.36 -17.83
N ALA A 489 -16.75 -9.46 -17.91
CA ALA A 489 -18.01 -9.62 -17.18
C ALA A 489 -19.00 -10.56 -17.88
N TRP A 490 -19.08 -10.56 -19.21
CA TRP A 490 -20.12 -11.27 -19.99
C TRP A 490 -19.59 -12.02 -21.22
N ASN A 491 -18.27 -12.23 -21.27
CA ASN A 491 -17.61 -12.94 -22.40
C ASN A 491 -17.93 -12.33 -23.77
N GLY A 492 -18.00 -10.99 -23.82
CA GLY A 492 -18.21 -10.24 -25.06
C GLY A 492 -16.99 -10.28 -25.99
N PRO A 493 -17.13 -9.97 -27.29
CA PRO A 493 -15.98 -9.85 -28.17
C PRO A 493 -15.10 -8.67 -27.73
N ILE A 494 -13.79 -8.85 -27.82
CA ILE A 494 -12.82 -7.78 -27.64
C ILE A 494 -12.55 -7.15 -29.01
N LEU A 495 -12.71 -5.83 -29.09
CA LEU A 495 -12.31 -5.03 -30.23
C LEU A 495 -11.15 -4.13 -29.82
N THR A 496 -10.15 -4.03 -30.68
CA THR A 496 -9.14 -2.98 -30.56
C THR A 496 -9.78 -1.62 -30.84
N ARG A 497 -9.17 -0.55 -30.33
CA ARG A 497 -9.63 0.82 -30.63
C ARG A 497 -9.73 1.09 -32.13
N ARG A 498 -8.79 0.54 -32.90
CA ARG A 498 -8.78 0.64 -34.38
C ARG A 498 -9.98 -0.05 -35.00
N GLU A 499 -10.24 -1.31 -34.65
CA GLU A 499 -11.38 -2.07 -35.15
C GLU A 499 -12.71 -1.39 -34.81
N ARG A 500 -12.83 -0.88 -33.58
CA ARG A 500 -14.01 -0.13 -33.16
C ARG A 500 -14.20 1.14 -33.98
N ALA A 501 -13.14 1.91 -34.19
CA ALA A 501 -13.18 3.11 -35.04
C ALA A 501 -13.59 2.81 -36.48
N GLU A 502 -13.07 1.73 -37.07
CA GLU A 502 -13.46 1.29 -38.43
C GLU A 502 -14.91 0.83 -38.50
N GLN A 503 -15.40 0.10 -37.49
CA GLN A 503 -16.81 -0.26 -37.41
C GLN A 503 -17.71 0.96 -37.33
N ALA A 504 -17.37 1.93 -36.47
CA ALA A 504 -18.11 3.18 -36.35
C ALA A 504 -18.15 3.95 -37.68
N LYS A 505 -17.02 4.09 -38.38
CA LYS A 505 -16.95 4.73 -39.70
C LYS A 505 -17.87 4.04 -40.73
N ARG A 506 -17.93 2.69 -40.71
CA ARG A 506 -18.78 1.93 -41.63
C ARG A 506 -20.28 2.02 -41.30
N ARG A 507 -20.62 1.91 -40.01
CA ARG A 507 -22.04 1.91 -39.57
C ARG A 507 -22.67 3.28 -39.63
N HIS A 508 -21.91 4.33 -39.35
CA HIS A 508 -22.38 5.70 -39.23
C HIS A 508 -21.83 6.62 -40.33
N HIS A 509 -21.71 6.09 -41.55
CA HIS A 509 -21.27 6.85 -42.73
C HIS A 509 -22.08 8.15 -42.92
N ASP A 510 -23.37 8.13 -42.58
CA ASP A 510 -24.26 9.29 -42.66
C ASP A 510 -23.86 10.43 -41.72
N LEU A 511 -23.24 10.10 -40.58
CA LEU A 511 -22.74 11.10 -39.66
C LEU A 511 -21.68 11.98 -40.33
N PHE A 512 -20.74 11.37 -41.01
CA PHE A 512 -19.65 12.07 -41.66
C PHE A 512 -20.11 12.83 -42.91
N SER A 513 -21.09 12.33 -43.62
CA SER A 513 -21.61 12.94 -44.87
C SER A 513 -22.41 14.25 -44.60
N ARG A 514 -22.86 14.51 -43.38
CA ARG A 514 -23.60 15.72 -43.00
C ARG A 514 -22.71 16.97 -42.93
N TYR A 515 -21.41 16.80 -42.78
CA TYR A 515 -20.47 17.90 -42.54
C TYR A 515 -19.68 18.28 -43.77
N GLY A 516 -19.25 19.53 -43.86
CA GLY A 516 -18.36 20.02 -44.89
C GLY A 516 -16.98 19.36 -44.83
N GLU A 517 -16.16 19.56 -45.83
CA GLU A 517 -14.87 18.89 -46.02
C GLU A 517 -13.94 19.07 -44.81
N GLN A 518 -13.75 20.31 -44.35
CA GLN A 518 -12.89 20.62 -43.18
C GLN A 518 -13.42 20.01 -41.89
N ALA A 519 -14.73 20.05 -41.65
CA ALA A 519 -15.32 19.45 -40.46
C ALA A 519 -15.18 17.91 -40.48
N ARG A 520 -15.26 17.28 -41.65
CA ARG A 520 -15.02 15.82 -41.84
C ARG A 520 -13.57 15.47 -41.56
N GLU A 521 -12.63 16.31 -42.01
CA GLU A 521 -11.21 16.10 -41.73
C GLU A 521 -10.91 16.20 -40.25
N ILE A 522 -11.47 17.18 -39.54
CA ILE A 522 -11.37 17.33 -38.09
C ILE A 522 -11.95 16.10 -37.34
N LEU A 523 -13.13 15.59 -37.79
CA LEU A 523 -13.70 14.36 -37.19
C LEU A 523 -12.81 13.13 -37.49
N GLY A 524 -12.17 13.09 -38.65
CA GLY A 524 -11.19 12.05 -38.96
C GLY A 524 -9.99 12.05 -38.04
N LEU A 525 -9.43 13.22 -37.78
CA LEU A 525 -8.31 13.40 -36.86
C LEU A 525 -8.70 13.08 -35.41
N LEU A 526 -9.93 13.40 -35.00
CA LEU A 526 -10.45 12.99 -33.69
C LEU A 526 -10.47 11.46 -33.56
N ILE A 527 -10.87 10.73 -34.61
CA ILE A 527 -10.84 9.27 -34.61
C ILE A 527 -9.40 8.74 -34.52
N GLU A 528 -8.45 9.33 -35.24
CA GLU A 528 -7.04 8.92 -35.14
C GLU A 528 -6.51 9.15 -33.71
N ARG A 529 -6.87 10.26 -33.07
CA ARG A 529 -6.53 10.49 -31.65
C ARG A 529 -7.18 9.49 -30.70
N TYR A 530 -8.43 9.08 -30.98
CA TYR A 530 -9.06 8.01 -30.24
C TYR A 530 -8.30 6.68 -30.37
N ILE A 531 -7.88 6.32 -31.57
CA ILE A 531 -7.10 5.10 -31.82
C ILE A 531 -5.79 5.12 -31.02
N GLU A 532 -5.08 6.26 -31.03
CA GLU A 532 -3.79 6.41 -30.35
C GLU A 532 -3.90 6.44 -28.81
N ARG A 533 -4.88 7.17 -28.27
CA ARG A 533 -4.91 7.56 -26.86
C ARG A 533 -6.24 7.31 -26.13
N GLY A 534 -7.24 6.77 -26.82
CA GLY A 534 -8.57 6.53 -26.26
C GLY A 534 -9.41 7.79 -26.07
N LEU A 535 -10.55 7.64 -25.39
CA LEU A 535 -11.56 8.68 -25.24
C LEU A 535 -11.20 9.85 -24.32
N VAL A 536 -10.24 9.69 -23.44
CA VAL A 536 -9.84 10.73 -22.44
C VAL A 536 -9.52 12.06 -23.13
N GLN A 537 -9.07 12.01 -24.38
CA GLN A 537 -8.74 13.21 -25.17
C GLN A 537 -9.99 14.02 -25.55
N PHE A 538 -11.17 13.43 -25.61
CA PHE A 538 -12.41 14.14 -25.96
C PHE A 538 -13.01 14.94 -24.80
N GLU A 539 -12.54 14.71 -23.57
CA GLU A 539 -13.11 15.36 -22.38
C GLU A 539 -12.75 16.85 -22.29
N LYS A 540 -11.63 17.24 -22.93
CA LYS A 540 -11.17 18.65 -22.96
C LYS A 540 -10.91 19.12 -24.42
N PRO A 541 -11.93 19.26 -25.26
CA PRO A 541 -11.77 19.63 -26.67
C PRO A 541 -11.03 20.97 -26.86
N SER A 542 -11.24 21.91 -25.95
CA SER A 542 -10.59 23.24 -26.00
C SER A 542 -9.06 23.18 -25.83
N VAL A 543 -8.54 22.13 -25.19
CA VAL A 543 -7.10 21.90 -25.08
C VAL A 543 -6.59 21.14 -26.30
N LEU A 544 -7.35 20.12 -26.73
CA LEU A 544 -7.01 19.29 -27.88
C LEU A 544 -6.87 20.12 -29.17
N PHE A 545 -7.76 21.08 -29.40
CA PHE A 545 -7.75 21.91 -30.60
C PHE A 545 -6.66 22.98 -30.64
N LYS A 546 -5.82 23.08 -29.62
CA LYS A 546 -4.66 23.97 -29.58
C LYS A 546 -3.33 23.30 -29.94
N VAL A 547 -3.34 21.99 -30.18
CA VAL A 547 -2.13 21.20 -30.45
C VAL A 547 -2.21 20.53 -31.80
N GLU A 548 -1.07 20.21 -32.38
CA GLU A 548 -0.99 19.43 -33.64
C GLU A 548 -1.78 18.11 -33.53
N PRO A 549 -2.48 17.71 -34.60
CA PRO A 549 -2.59 18.36 -35.92
C PRO A 549 -3.79 19.31 -36.06
N PHE A 550 -4.49 19.66 -34.97
CA PHE A 550 -5.71 20.47 -35.05
C PHE A 550 -5.45 21.96 -35.23
N ASP A 551 -4.30 22.49 -34.80
CA ASP A 551 -3.89 23.88 -34.93
C ASP A 551 -3.82 24.38 -36.37
N GLN A 552 -3.63 23.50 -37.36
CA GLN A 552 -3.69 23.81 -38.79
C GLN A 552 -5.07 24.31 -39.26
N PHE A 553 -6.15 24.02 -38.52
CA PHE A 553 -7.51 24.51 -38.80
C PHE A 553 -7.84 25.81 -38.08
N GLY A 554 -6.85 26.44 -37.42
CA GLY A 554 -6.97 27.70 -36.72
C GLY A 554 -7.27 27.58 -35.24
N THR A 555 -7.78 28.65 -34.67
CA THR A 555 -8.17 28.73 -33.26
C THR A 555 -9.36 27.81 -32.95
N PRO A 556 -9.59 27.40 -31.69
CA PRO A 556 -10.78 26.65 -31.32
C PRO A 556 -12.12 27.26 -31.77
N SER A 557 -12.18 28.57 -31.89
CA SER A 557 -13.36 29.31 -32.40
C SER A 557 -13.53 29.13 -33.90
N GLU A 558 -12.45 29.14 -34.67
CA GLU A 558 -12.46 28.92 -36.12
C GLU A 558 -12.79 27.43 -36.42
N ILE A 559 -12.24 26.51 -35.67
CA ILE A 559 -12.62 25.06 -35.72
C ILE A 559 -14.12 24.91 -35.47
N ALA A 560 -14.68 25.57 -34.45
CA ALA A 560 -16.11 25.51 -34.18
C ALA A 560 -16.96 26.10 -35.32
N ALA A 561 -16.46 27.13 -36.02
CA ALA A 561 -17.16 27.72 -37.17
C ALA A 561 -17.38 26.74 -38.32
N HIS A 562 -16.45 25.77 -38.55
CA HIS A 562 -16.62 24.70 -39.55
C HIS A 562 -17.81 23.77 -39.28
N PHE A 563 -18.26 23.72 -38.00
CA PHE A 563 -19.43 22.93 -37.57
C PHE A 563 -20.71 23.78 -37.46
N GLY A 564 -20.62 25.10 -37.63
CA GLY A 564 -21.74 26.02 -37.45
C GLY A 564 -21.80 26.65 -36.04
N GLY A 565 -20.72 26.51 -35.24
CA GLY A 565 -20.57 27.10 -33.92
C GLY A 565 -20.23 26.10 -32.82
N THR A 566 -19.91 26.62 -31.64
CA THR A 566 -19.48 25.80 -30.49
C THR A 566 -20.54 24.78 -30.04
N PRO A 567 -21.85 25.08 -30.02
CA PRO A 567 -22.86 24.07 -29.68
C PRO A 567 -22.89 22.90 -30.66
N GLN A 568 -22.80 23.20 -31.96
CA GLN A 568 -22.83 22.19 -33.01
C GLN A 568 -21.57 21.33 -33.02
N LEU A 569 -20.41 21.91 -32.74
CA LEU A 569 -19.16 21.17 -32.54
C LEU A 569 -19.27 20.18 -31.35
N ARG A 570 -19.83 20.63 -30.22
CA ARG A 570 -20.07 19.75 -29.07
C ARG A 570 -21.03 18.61 -29.40
N GLU A 571 -22.08 18.91 -30.15
CA GLU A 571 -23.03 17.93 -30.61
C GLU A 571 -22.36 16.90 -31.53
N ALA A 572 -21.53 17.34 -32.49
CA ALA A 572 -20.78 16.48 -33.41
C ALA A 572 -19.82 15.56 -32.65
N ILE A 573 -19.08 16.07 -31.65
CA ILE A 573 -18.20 15.26 -30.80
C ILE A 573 -19.04 14.24 -29.99
N GLY A 574 -20.15 14.63 -29.43
CA GLY A 574 -21.05 13.72 -28.68
C GLY A 574 -21.63 12.63 -29.58
N GLN A 575 -22.04 12.97 -30.81
CA GLN A 575 -22.51 12.00 -31.81
C GLN A 575 -21.40 11.05 -32.24
N LEU A 576 -20.17 11.55 -32.43
CA LEU A 576 -19.00 10.71 -32.73
C LEU A 576 -18.70 9.74 -31.58
N GLN A 577 -18.70 10.21 -30.35
CA GLN A 577 -18.52 9.34 -29.17
C GLN A 577 -19.61 8.28 -29.07
N SER A 578 -20.87 8.66 -29.27
CA SER A 578 -21.98 7.69 -29.28
C SER A 578 -21.85 6.67 -30.39
N ALA A 579 -21.44 7.10 -31.57
CA ALA A 579 -21.24 6.23 -32.73
C ALA A 579 -20.12 5.20 -32.54
N LEU A 580 -19.09 5.54 -31.74
CA LEU A 580 -18.03 4.58 -31.41
C LEU A 580 -18.53 3.42 -30.52
N TYR A 581 -19.65 3.58 -29.80
CA TYR A 581 -20.13 2.59 -28.82
C TYR A 581 -21.55 2.03 -29.13
N GLN A 582 -22.11 2.39 -30.25
CA GLN A 582 -23.33 1.78 -30.82
C GLN A 582 -22.96 0.77 -31.91
#